data_24b98e4cbb54d9ba14a66ce50778ea92
#
_entry.id   24b98e4cbb54d9ba14a66ce50778ea92
#
_cell.length_a   1.000
_cell.length_b   1.000
_cell.length_c   1.000
_cell.angle_alpha   90.00
_cell.angle_beta   90.00
_cell.angle_gamma   90.00
#
_symmetry.space_group_name_H-M   'P 1'
#
loop_
_entity.id
_entity.type
_entity.pdbx_description
1 polymer ?
#
loop_
_entity_poly.entity_id
_entity_poly.type
_entity_poly.pdbx_seq_one_letter_code
_entity_poly.pdbx_strand_id
1 'polypeptide(L)'
;MQDSEIRKIIEALLFASPEPLTQAKVNGIFNPDTPNLKEVVLKLNEKYVHNDHAFEINQVAGGYQLVSRQEYEHFIRKMLSKSGRISLSSAALDSLAIIAYKQPDRKSVV
;
A
#
# COMPACT_ATOMS: atom_id res chain seq x y z
N MET A 1 10.13 -21.01 7.04
CA MET A 1 9.60 -19.73 7.49
C MET A 1 8.11 -19.88 7.72
N GLN A 2 7.62 -19.34 8.81
CA GLN A 2 6.21 -19.50 9.15
C GLN A 2 5.34 -18.52 8.40
N ASP A 3 4.07 -18.90 8.22
CA ASP A 3 3.13 -18.06 7.48
C ASP A 3 2.98 -16.68 8.08
N SER A 4 2.97 -16.58 9.40
CA SER A 4 2.82 -15.27 10.05
C SER A 4 3.99 -14.36 9.75
N GLU A 5 5.17 -14.92 9.66
CA GLU A 5 6.36 -14.15 9.34
C GLU A 5 6.34 -13.71 7.89
N ILE A 6 5.93 -14.60 7.01
CA ILE A 6 5.80 -14.27 5.58
C ILE A 6 4.81 -13.13 5.39
N ARG A 7 3.69 -13.18 6.10
CA ARG A 7 2.70 -12.10 6.00
C ARG A 7 3.25 -10.76 6.47
N LYS A 8 4.04 -10.77 7.52
CA LYS A 8 4.65 -9.53 8.01
C LYS A 8 5.67 -8.97 7.03
N ILE A 9 6.44 -9.85 6.41
CA ILE A 9 7.41 -9.39 5.42
C ILE A 9 6.70 -8.78 4.22
N ILE A 10 5.66 -9.46 3.73
CA ILE A 10 4.89 -8.93 2.59
C ILE A 10 4.24 -7.60 2.96
N GLU A 11 3.72 -7.49 4.17
CA GLU A 11 3.12 -6.26 4.64
C GLU A 11 4.15 -5.12 4.63
N ALA A 12 5.35 -5.40 5.11
CA ALA A 12 6.41 -4.40 5.13
C ALA A 12 6.81 -3.98 3.72
N LEU A 13 6.85 -4.94 2.79
CA LEU A 13 7.16 -4.64 1.41
C LEU A 13 6.08 -3.77 0.76
N LEU A 14 4.83 -4.07 1.04
CA LEU A 14 3.72 -3.27 0.54
C LEU A 14 3.79 -1.85 1.08
N PHE A 15 4.10 -1.72 2.35
CA PHE A 15 4.17 -0.42 2.99
C PHE A 15 5.32 0.42 2.41
N ALA A 16 6.45 -0.22 2.14
CA ALA A 16 7.64 0.50 1.69
C ALA A 16 7.69 0.72 0.18
N SER A 17 6.89 -0.01 -0.57
CA SER A 17 6.99 0.03 -2.03
C SER A 17 6.30 1.27 -2.60
N PRO A 18 7.01 2.08 -3.39
CA PRO A 18 6.40 3.24 -4.04
C PRO A 18 5.59 2.85 -5.28
N GLU A 19 5.70 1.60 -5.71
CA GLU A 19 5.00 1.07 -6.86
C GLU A 19 4.25 -0.17 -6.48
N PRO A 20 3.27 -0.60 -7.29
CA PRO A 20 2.56 -1.83 -6.95
C PRO A 20 3.52 -3.00 -6.80
N LEU A 21 3.32 -3.77 -5.73
CA LEU A 21 4.13 -4.96 -5.48
C LEU A 21 3.59 -6.09 -6.33
N THR A 22 4.46 -6.71 -7.12
CA THR A 22 4.06 -7.78 -8.04
C THR A 22 4.58 -9.12 -7.56
N GLN A 23 3.97 -10.18 -8.07
CA GLN A 23 4.46 -11.53 -7.78
C GLN A 23 5.91 -11.70 -8.25
N ALA A 24 6.26 -11.07 -9.36
CA ALA A 24 7.63 -11.15 -9.88
C ALA A 24 8.64 -10.57 -8.90
N LYS A 25 8.31 -9.44 -8.28
CA LYS A 25 9.18 -8.85 -7.27
C LYS A 25 9.30 -9.74 -6.06
N VAL A 26 8.20 -10.33 -5.63
CA VAL A 26 8.20 -11.25 -4.51
C VAL A 26 9.04 -12.48 -4.83
N ASN A 27 8.95 -12.98 -6.06
CA ASN A 27 9.76 -14.12 -6.49
C ASN A 27 11.26 -13.82 -6.37
N GLY A 28 11.64 -12.59 -6.65
CA GLY A 28 13.05 -12.21 -6.56
C GLY A 28 13.55 -12.07 -5.14
N ILE A 29 12.65 -11.84 -4.20
CA ILE A 29 13.02 -11.66 -2.80
C ILE A 29 12.98 -12.97 -2.04
N PHE A 30 11.94 -13.76 -2.28
CA PHE A 30 11.79 -15.08 -1.66
C PHE A 30 12.22 -16.13 -2.67
N ASN A 31 13.31 -16.78 -2.43
CA ASN A 31 13.80 -17.80 -3.32
C ASN A 31 14.54 -18.83 -2.49
N PRO A 32 14.15 -20.13 -2.52
CA PRO A 32 13.18 -20.71 -3.47
C PRO A 32 11.73 -20.72 -3.01
N ASP A 33 11.48 -20.49 -1.73
CA ASP A 33 10.14 -20.67 -1.16
C ASP A 33 9.29 -19.41 -1.30
N THR A 34 8.86 -19.14 -2.52
CA THR A 34 8.11 -17.92 -2.82
C THR A 34 6.64 -18.08 -2.44
N PRO A 35 6.09 -17.18 -1.64
CA PRO A 35 4.66 -17.24 -1.30
C PRO A 35 3.81 -16.77 -2.47
N ASN A 36 2.55 -17.19 -2.47
CA ASN A 36 1.58 -16.69 -3.44
C ASN A 36 1.09 -15.33 -2.94
N LEU A 37 1.45 -14.27 -3.65
CA LEU A 37 1.15 -12.91 -3.21
C LEU A 37 -0.35 -12.67 -3.07
N LYS A 38 -1.14 -13.19 -4.00
CA LYS A 38 -2.59 -13.01 -3.95
C LYS A 38 -3.19 -13.60 -2.67
N GLU A 39 -2.73 -14.78 -2.27
CA GLU A 39 -3.24 -15.41 -1.06
C GLU A 39 -2.86 -14.64 0.19
N VAL A 40 -1.62 -14.15 0.23
CA VAL A 40 -1.16 -13.37 1.36
C VAL A 40 -1.97 -12.07 1.47
N VAL A 41 -2.22 -11.42 0.34
CA VAL A 41 -3.01 -10.19 0.31
C VAL A 41 -4.42 -10.43 0.83
N LEU A 42 -5.04 -11.54 0.43
CA LEU A 42 -6.37 -11.86 0.92
C LEU A 42 -6.40 -12.00 2.43
N LYS A 43 -5.40 -12.70 2.97
CA LYS A 43 -5.32 -12.89 4.42
C LYS A 43 -5.06 -11.56 5.15
N LEU A 44 -4.21 -10.73 4.60
CA LEU A 44 -3.93 -9.43 5.20
C LEU A 44 -5.18 -8.55 5.20
N ASN A 45 -5.90 -8.53 4.09
CA ASN A 45 -7.13 -7.73 4.01
C ASN A 45 -8.19 -8.22 5.00
N GLU A 46 -8.30 -9.53 5.18
CA GLU A 46 -9.22 -10.07 6.19
C GLU A 46 -8.86 -9.55 7.57
N LYS A 47 -7.58 -9.54 7.87
CA LYS A 47 -7.10 -9.05 9.15
C LYS A 47 -7.37 -7.56 9.31
N TYR A 48 -7.16 -6.79 8.25
CA TYR A 48 -7.38 -5.35 8.30
C TYR A 48 -8.86 -5.03 8.54
N VAL A 49 -9.75 -5.74 7.87
CA VAL A 49 -11.19 -5.54 8.07
C VAL A 49 -11.60 -5.97 9.47
N HIS A 50 -11.11 -7.11 9.92
CA HIS A 50 -11.45 -7.63 11.23
C HIS A 50 -11.01 -6.70 12.36
N ASN A 51 -9.86 -6.07 12.20
CA ASN A 51 -9.30 -5.17 13.21
C ASN A 51 -9.61 -3.70 12.95
N ASP A 52 -10.50 -3.45 11.98
CA ASP A 52 -11.02 -2.10 11.73
C ASP A 52 -9.92 -1.07 11.44
N HIS A 53 -9.00 -1.45 10.58
CA HIS A 53 -7.94 -0.53 10.18
C HIS A 53 -8.43 0.46 9.12
N ALA A 54 -7.72 1.57 8.99
CA ALA A 54 -8.06 2.63 8.05
C ALA A 54 -7.42 2.45 6.68
N PHE A 55 -6.77 1.32 6.46
CA PHE A 55 -6.09 1.04 5.19
C PHE A 55 -6.44 -0.36 4.70
N GLU A 56 -6.14 -0.60 3.45
CA GLU A 56 -6.41 -1.89 2.82
C GLU A 56 -5.46 -2.06 1.66
N ILE A 57 -5.41 -3.27 1.09
CA ILE A 57 -4.56 -3.56 -0.04
C ILE A 57 -5.44 -3.67 -1.28
N ASN A 58 -5.16 -2.86 -2.29
CA ASN A 58 -5.90 -2.89 -3.54
C ASN A 58 -5.05 -3.46 -4.66
N GLN A 59 -5.72 -4.13 -5.59
CA GLN A 59 -5.06 -4.63 -6.79
C GLN A 59 -5.02 -3.52 -7.82
N VAL A 60 -3.83 -3.21 -8.31
CA VAL A 60 -3.65 -2.16 -9.31
C VAL A 60 -2.59 -2.58 -10.31
N ALA A 61 -2.86 -2.33 -11.59
CA ALA A 61 -1.85 -2.50 -12.66
C ALA A 61 -0.99 -3.76 -12.53
N GLY A 62 -1.62 -4.88 -12.27
CA GLY A 62 -0.91 -6.16 -12.20
C GLY A 62 -0.19 -6.43 -10.89
N GLY A 63 -0.35 -5.56 -9.92
CA GLY A 63 0.25 -5.74 -8.61
C GLY A 63 -0.70 -5.33 -7.51
N TYR A 64 -0.15 -5.10 -6.33
CA TYR A 64 -0.94 -4.74 -5.16
C TYR A 64 -0.31 -3.55 -4.46
N GLN A 65 -1.16 -2.73 -3.87
CA GLN A 65 -0.69 -1.54 -3.18
C GLN A 65 -1.49 -1.32 -1.91
N LEU A 66 -0.80 -0.91 -0.85
CA LEU A 66 -1.44 -0.55 0.41
C LEU A 66 -1.96 0.87 0.27
N VAL A 67 -3.27 1.05 0.50
CA VAL A 67 -3.90 2.35 0.29
C VAL A 67 -4.80 2.67 1.49
N SER A 68 -5.09 3.94 1.67
CA SER A 68 -6.06 4.33 2.69
C SER A 68 -7.47 3.95 2.22
N ARG A 69 -8.34 3.66 3.17
CA ARG A 69 -9.71 3.33 2.82
C ARG A 69 -10.40 4.56 2.26
N GLN A 70 -11.23 4.34 1.26
CA GLN A 70 -11.86 5.41 0.51
C GLN A 70 -12.68 6.35 1.39
N GLU A 71 -13.26 5.83 2.44
CA GLU A 71 -14.10 6.63 3.32
C GLU A 71 -13.34 7.74 4.04
N TYR A 72 -12.00 7.68 4.04
CA TYR A 72 -11.17 8.69 4.69
C TYR A 72 -10.49 9.63 3.69
N GLU A 73 -10.78 9.47 2.43
CA GLU A 73 -10.16 10.26 1.37
C GLU A 73 -10.37 11.76 1.56
N HIS A 74 -11.55 12.12 2.01
CA HIS A 74 -11.88 13.52 2.24
C HIS A 74 -10.91 14.20 3.20
N PHE A 75 -10.58 13.51 4.28
CA PHE A 75 -9.66 14.05 5.27
C PHE A 75 -8.25 14.14 4.73
N ILE A 76 -7.86 13.16 3.93
CA ILE A 76 -6.53 13.15 3.34
C ILE A 76 -6.38 14.30 2.36
N ARG A 77 -7.41 14.56 1.57
CA ARG A 77 -7.40 15.68 0.64
C ARG A 77 -7.28 17.01 1.37
N LYS A 78 -7.97 17.14 2.48
CA LYS A 78 -7.88 18.35 3.28
C LYS A 78 -6.46 18.57 3.80
N MET A 79 -5.84 17.51 4.29
CA MET A 79 -4.48 17.60 4.80
C MET A 79 -3.51 18.03 3.71
N LEU A 80 -3.60 17.39 2.56
CA LEU A 80 -2.71 17.70 1.44
C LEU A 80 -2.93 19.10 0.92
N SER A 81 -4.18 19.52 0.86
CA SER A 81 -4.53 20.85 0.42
C SER A 81 -3.95 21.90 1.35
N LYS A 82 -4.07 21.68 2.66
CA LYS A 82 -3.58 22.61 3.65
C LYS A 82 -2.07 22.75 3.68
N SER A 83 -1.38 21.72 3.23
CA SER A 83 0.07 21.77 3.23
C SER A 83 0.59 22.76 2.19
N GLY A 84 -0.26 23.26 1.34
CA GLY A 84 0.10 24.26 0.34
C GLY A 84 0.92 23.73 -0.80
N ARG A 85 1.19 22.46 -0.81
CA ARG A 85 2.01 21.89 -1.86
C ARG A 85 1.19 21.41 -3.00
N ILE A 86 -0.12 21.55 -2.89
CA ILE A 86 -0.92 20.82 -3.77
C ILE A 86 -1.85 21.63 -4.58
N SER A 87 -1.54 21.82 -5.78
CA SER A 87 -2.54 22.17 -6.74
C SER A 87 -2.72 20.95 -7.62
N LEU A 88 -3.06 19.86 -6.99
CA LEU A 88 -3.18 18.61 -7.68
C LEU A 88 -4.59 18.42 -8.21
N SER A 89 -4.67 17.82 -9.38
CA SER A 89 -5.96 17.40 -9.90
C SER A 89 -6.49 16.26 -9.05
N SER A 90 -7.77 15.95 -9.19
CA SER A 90 -8.35 14.81 -8.48
C SER A 90 -7.61 13.53 -8.76
N ALA A 91 -7.21 13.32 -10.01
CA ALA A 91 -6.50 12.11 -10.37
C ALA A 91 -5.16 12.02 -9.66
N ALA A 92 -4.46 13.14 -9.56
CA ALA A 92 -3.19 13.16 -8.87
C ALA A 92 -3.38 12.92 -7.38
N LEU A 93 -4.43 13.46 -6.80
CA LEU A 93 -4.74 13.22 -5.40
C LEU A 93 -5.06 11.76 -5.14
N ASP A 94 -5.76 11.13 -6.05
CA ASP A 94 -6.06 9.72 -5.93
C ASP A 94 -4.77 8.90 -5.92
N SER A 95 -3.83 9.27 -6.75
CA SER A 95 -2.55 8.60 -6.76
C SER A 95 -1.80 8.81 -5.47
N LEU A 96 -1.86 10.00 -4.91
CA LEU A 96 -1.19 10.26 -3.65
C LEU A 96 -1.85 9.54 -2.50
N ALA A 97 -3.14 9.39 -2.55
CA ALA A 97 -3.82 8.63 -1.51
C ALA A 97 -3.30 7.21 -1.45
N ILE A 98 -2.84 6.73 -2.56
CA ILE A 98 -2.26 5.40 -2.59
C ILE A 98 -0.97 5.34 -1.83
N ILE A 99 -0.17 6.39 -1.85
CA ILE A 99 1.13 6.33 -1.29
C ILE A 99 1.22 6.72 0.09
N ALA A 100 0.48 7.17 0.61
CA ALA A 100 0.70 7.54 1.95
C ALA A 100 1.97 8.28 2.13
N TYR A 101 2.47 8.30 1.81
CA TYR A 101 3.38 8.77 1.96
C TYR A 101 4.20 8.69 2.47
N LYS A 102 4.45 8.37 2.33
CA LYS A 102 5.37 8.12 2.81
C LYS A 102 6.43 8.40 2.57
N GLN A 103 6.43 8.80 2.29
CA GLN A 103 7.25 8.99 2.15
C GLN A 103 7.85 9.57 2.12
N PRO A 104 7.88 9.69 2.28
CA PRO A 104 8.41 10.26 2.14
C PRO A 104 9.27 10.58 1.93
N ASP A 105 9.25 10.44 1.85
CA ASP A 105 9.77 10.77 1.55
C ASP A 105 10.56 10.78 1.18
N ARG A 106 10.63 10.50 1.03
CA ARG A 106 11.17 10.39 0.49
C ARG A 106 11.56 10.94 -0.32
N LYS A 107 11.23 11.25 -0.86
CA LYS A 107 11.12 11.86 -1.51
C LYS A 107 10.53 12.48 -1.65
N SER A 108 10.06 12.57 -1.25
CA SER A 108 9.30 13.22 -1.33
C SER A 108 8.79 13.41 -1.33
N VAL A 109 8.62 13.27 -1.16
CA VAL A 109 7.96 13.62 -1.14
C VAL A 109 7.70 13.88 -1.21
N VAL A 110 7.65 13.87 -1.21
CA VAL A 110 7.18 14.26 -1.27
C VAL A 110 7.11 14.52 -1.41
#